data_1a8f56ff4ec19b7da75bab9566be668a
#
_entry.id   1a8f56ff4ec19b7da75bab9566be668a
#
_cell.length_a   1.000
_cell.length_b   1.000
_cell.length_c   1.000
_cell.angle_alpha   90.00
_cell.angle_beta   90.00
_cell.angle_gamma   90.00
#
_symmetry.space_group_name_H-M   'P 1'
#
loop_
_entity.id
_entity.type
_entity.pdbx_description
1 polymer ?
#
loop_
_entity_poly.entity_id
_entity_poly.type
_entity_poly.pdbx_seq_one_letter_code
_entity_poly.pdbx_strand_id
1 'polypeptide(L)'
;MPDFAKFSRLKNRTLVTLFKKLPKVPKKLVQEFRALLFSLKSSTEAPLSKLKKIYDYQEEYNAFVSTFSVCKPKCSHCCRISVQITELEAQYISGHTGRKIQISRQPRSSSVLENPCPFLDKNELCSIYEFRPFNCRAFHTLDNPNFCKDPNFPHIVYGCAEFEYGSDILRELRAVIHSLNVSLHPRLPLADIRDFF
;
A
#
# COMPACT_ATOMS: atom_id res chain seq x y z
N MET A 1 5.58 7.92 31.90
CA MET A 1 5.38 7.02 30.74
C MET A 1 3.88 6.89 30.53
N PRO A 2 3.34 7.16 29.34
CA PRO A 2 1.93 6.95 29.07
C PRO A 2 1.63 5.45 29.11
N ASP A 3 0.50 5.09 29.74
CA ASP A 3 0.06 3.71 29.93
C ASP A 3 -0.43 3.11 28.61
N PHE A 4 0.48 2.46 27.90
CA PHE A 4 0.24 1.81 26.61
C PHE A 4 -0.90 0.76 26.66
N ALA A 5 -1.12 0.13 27.81
CA ALA A 5 -2.19 -0.87 27.98
C ALA A 5 -3.58 -0.22 27.99
N LYS A 6 -3.69 0.98 28.53
CA LYS A 6 -4.95 1.75 28.57
C LYS A 6 -5.29 2.32 27.19
N PHE A 7 -4.25 2.72 26.44
CA PHE A 7 -4.38 3.19 25.06
C PHE A 7 -4.81 2.06 24.12
N SER A 8 -4.25 0.86 24.28
CA SER A 8 -4.62 -0.34 23.52
C SER A 8 -6.09 -0.73 23.72
N ARG A 9 -6.60 -0.67 24.94
CA ARG A 9 -8.01 -1.00 25.24
C ARG A 9 -9.02 0.03 24.72
N LEU A 10 -8.69 1.33 24.79
CA LEU A 10 -9.49 2.41 24.20
C LEU A 10 -9.49 2.31 22.66
N LYS A 11 -8.34 2.04 22.08
CA LYS A 11 -8.17 1.81 20.64
C LYS A 11 -9.09 0.68 20.18
N ASN A 12 -9.10 -0.46 20.84
CA ASN A 12 -9.94 -1.61 20.46
C ASN A 12 -11.44 -1.31 20.50
N ARG A 13 -11.95 -0.58 21.50
CA ARG A 13 -13.39 -0.24 21.59
C ARG A 13 -13.83 0.77 20.54
N THR A 14 -13.08 1.85 20.36
CA THR A 14 -13.35 2.88 19.32
C THR A 14 -13.27 2.27 17.93
N LEU A 15 -12.31 1.41 17.73
CA LEU A 15 -12.02 0.76 16.47
C LEU A 15 -13.13 -0.23 16.10
N VAL A 16 -13.58 -1.10 17.01
CA VAL A 16 -14.71 -2.03 16.78
C VAL A 16 -15.99 -1.26 16.43
N THR A 17 -16.20 -0.10 17.04
CA THR A 17 -17.38 0.74 16.75
C THR A 17 -17.27 1.41 15.39
N LEU A 18 -16.07 1.85 14.97
CA LEU A 18 -15.81 2.41 13.65
C LEU A 18 -15.98 1.35 12.55
N PHE A 19 -15.50 0.13 12.80
CA PHE A 19 -15.60 -0.99 11.86
C PHE A 19 -17.04 -1.35 11.50
N LYS A 20 -17.92 -1.32 12.50
CA LYS A 20 -19.36 -1.57 12.28
C LYS A 20 -20.02 -0.46 11.45
N LYS A 21 -19.37 0.71 11.30
CA LYS A 21 -19.87 1.85 10.54
C LYS A 21 -19.27 1.98 9.14
N LEU A 22 -18.20 1.22 8.82
CA LEU A 22 -17.64 1.27 7.47
C LEU A 22 -18.61 0.67 6.46
N PRO A 23 -18.70 1.27 5.26
CA PRO A 23 -19.51 0.71 4.18
C PRO A 23 -19.07 -0.72 3.84
N LYS A 24 -20.02 -1.57 3.57
CA LYS A 24 -19.73 -2.92 3.04
C LYS A 24 -19.21 -2.80 1.62
N VAL A 25 -18.21 -3.63 1.29
CA VAL A 25 -17.70 -3.70 -0.08
C VAL A 25 -18.85 -4.02 -1.05
N PRO A 26 -19.06 -3.25 -2.11
CA PRO A 26 -20.10 -3.49 -3.10
C PRO A 26 -20.02 -4.88 -3.70
N LYS A 27 -21.17 -5.52 -3.91
CA LYS A 27 -21.22 -6.87 -4.50
C LYS A 27 -20.49 -6.96 -5.85
N LYS A 28 -20.60 -5.91 -6.66
CA LYS A 28 -19.87 -5.79 -7.94
C LYS A 28 -18.36 -5.98 -7.74
N LEU A 29 -17.74 -5.21 -6.84
CA LEU A 29 -16.30 -5.32 -6.57
C LEU A 29 -15.89 -6.70 -6.06
N VAL A 30 -16.75 -7.36 -5.25
CA VAL A 30 -16.48 -8.74 -4.81
C VAL A 30 -16.53 -9.74 -5.97
N GLN A 31 -17.45 -9.56 -6.91
CA GLN A 31 -17.55 -10.42 -8.11
C GLN A 31 -16.35 -10.21 -9.04
N GLU A 32 -15.97 -8.96 -9.30
CA GLU A 32 -14.80 -8.59 -10.11
C GLU A 32 -13.50 -9.12 -9.49
N PHE A 33 -13.35 -9.04 -8.17
CA PHE A 33 -12.23 -9.64 -7.46
C PHE A 33 -12.12 -11.16 -7.69
N ARG A 34 -13.24 -11.88 -7.57
CA ARG A 34 -13.25 -13.34 -7.81
C ARG A 34 -12.89 -13.69 -9.26
N ALA A 35 -13.41 -12.92 -10.22
CA ALA A 35 -13.09 -13.08 -11.63
C ALA A 35 -11.61 -12.79 -11.90
N LEU A 36 -11.07 -11.73 -11.29
CA LEU A 36 -9.65 -11.39 -11.36
C LEU A 36 -8.79 -12.54 -10.82
N LEU A 37 -9.06 -13.05 -9.62
CA LEU A 37 -8.29 -14.15 -9.03
C LEU A 37 -8.30 -15.40 -9.91
N PHE A 38 -9.45 -15.74 -10.47
CA PHE A 38 -9.56 -16.86 -11.41
C PHE A 38 -8.69 -16.63 -12.65
N SER A 39 -8.77 -15.44 -13.25
CA SER A 39 -7.96 -15.05 -14.41
C SER A 39 -6.46 -15.11 -14.11
N LEU A 40 -6.02 -14.59 -12.94
CA LEU A 40 -4.62 -14.59 -12.56
C LEU A 40 -4.03 -16.00 -12.38
N LYS A 41 -4.87 -16.95 -11.89
CA LYS A 41 -4.47 -18.34 -11.68
C LYS A 41 -4.41 -19.14 -13.00
N SER A 42 -5.36 -18.92 -13.89
CA SER A 42 -5.49 -19.67 -15.15
C SER A 42 -4.65 -19.11 -16.32
N SER A 43 -4.24 -17.85 -16.22
CA SER A 43 -3.52 -17.16 -17.30
C SER A 43 -2.02 -17.49 -17.31
N THR A 44 -1.48 -17.66 -18.51
CA THR A 44 -0.04 -17.75 -18.80
C THR A 44 0.62 -16.39 -19.06
N GLU A 45 -0.11 -15.30 -18.85
CA GLU A 45 0.40 -13.94 -19.06
C GLU A 45 1.64 -13.64 -18.24
N ALA A 46 2.45 -12.71 -18.77
CA ALA A 46 3.64 -12.24 -18.08
C ALA A 46 3.30 -11.61 -16.72
N PRO A 47 4.14 -11.76 -15.69
CA PRO A 47 3.89 -11.25 -14.35
C PRO A 47 3.59 -9.76 -14.28
N LEU A 48 4.24 -8.92 -15.10
CA LEU A 48 3.95 -7.48 -15.19
C LEU A 48 2.53 -7.20 -15.71
N SER A 49 2.03 -8.01 -16.66
CA SER A 49 0.65 -7.89 -17.13
C SER A 49 -0.36 -8.29 -16.04
N LYS A 50 -0.05 -9.32 -15.27
CA LYS A 50 -0.85 -9.73 -14.10
C LYS A 50 -0.86 -8.64 -13.03
N LEU A 51 0.30 -8.04 -12.75
CA LEU A 51 0.42 -6.92 -11.79
C LEU A 51 -0.43 -5.73 -12.24
N LYS A 52 -0.39 -5.39 -13.53
CA LYS A 52 -1.24 -4.31 -14.06
C LYS A 52 -2.72 -4.57 -13.84
N LYS A 53 -3.21 -5.78 -14.11
CA LYS A 53 -4.61 -6.15 -13.83
C LYS A 53 -4.99 -6.00 -12.34
N ILE A 54 -4.07 -6.33 -11.44
CA ILE A 54 -4.27 -6.12 -10.01
C ILE A 54 -4.38 -4.61 -9.71
N TYR A 55 -3.54 -3.78 -10.32
CA TYR A 55 -3.58 -2.33 -10.12
C TYR A 55 -4.83 -1.70 -10.71
N ASP A 56 -5.29 -2.15 -11.88
CA ASP A 56 -6.54 -1.68 -12.48
C ASP A 56 -7.74 -1.97 -11.56
N TYR A 57 -7.84 -3.18 -11.03
CA TYR A 57 -8.85 -3.51 -10.04
C TYR A 57 -8.71 -2.68 -8.76
N GLN A 58 -7.48 -2.47 -8.28
CA GLN A 58 -7.22 -1.68 -7.07
C GLN A 58 -7.64 -0.22 -7.25
N GLU A 59 -7.56 0.34 -8.45
CA GLU A 59 -8.04 1.69 -8.72
C GLU A 59 -9.56 1.80 -8.53
N GLU A 60 -10.33 0.84 -9.05
CA GLU A 60 -11.78 0.78 -8.82
C GLU A 60 -12.12 0.57 -7.33
N TYR A 61 -11.34 -0.28 -6.65
CA TYR A 61 -11.47 -0.50 -5.22
C TYR A 61 -11.18 0.78 -4.42
N ASN A 62 -10.17 1.55 -4.82
CA ASN A 62 -9.81 2.82 -4.20
C ASN A 62 -10.88 3.90 -4.39
N ALA A 63 -11.58 3.90 -5.52
CA ALA A 63 -12.73 4.77 -5.71
C ALA A 63 -13.82 4.50 -4.64
N PHE A 64 -14.07 3.24 -4.30
CA PHE A 64 -14.93 2.88 -3.17
C PHE A 64 -14.36 3.34 -1.84
N VAL A 65 -13.08 3.07 -1.54
CA VAL A 65 -12.44 3.47 -0.28
C VAL A 65 -12.43 4.98 -0.09
N SER A 66 -12.30 5.74 -1.17
CA SER A 66 -12.31 7.21 -1.14
C SER A 66 -13.63 7.80 -0.62
N THR A 67 -14.72 7.03 -0.63
CA THR A 67 -16.03 7.47 -0.12
C THR A 67 -16.07 7.62 1.41
N PHE A 68 -15.12 6.99 2.13
CA PHE A 68 -15.07 7.03 3.59
C PHE A 68 -13.67 7.30 4.17
N SER A 69 -12.63 7.32 3.35
CA SER A 69 -11.29 7.75 3.78
C SER A 69 -11.16 9.27 3.73
N VAL A 70 -10.21 9.81 4.52
CA VAL A 70 -9.97 11.26 4.60
C VAL A 70 -8.74 11.70 3.82
N CYS A 71 -8.08 10.77 3.13
CA CYS A 71 -6.96 11.08 2.24
C CYS A 71 -7.41 12.03 1.12
N LYS A 72 -6.60 13.06 0.85
CA LYS A 72 -6.86 14.06 -0.19
C LYS A 72 -5.67 14.19 -1.13
N PRO A 73 -5.86 14.64 -2.37
CA PRO A 73 -4.76 15.04 -3.23
C PRO A 73 -3.83 16.02 -2.50
N LYS A 74 -2.54 15.94 -2.76
CA LYS A 74 -1.47 16.71 -2.10
C LYS A 74 -1.19 16.33 -0.64
N CYS A 75 -1.79 15.29 -0.10
CA CYS A 75 -1.35 14.72 1.17
C CYS A 75 -0.13 13.82 0.92
N SER A 76 1.05 14.26 1.37
CA SER A 76 2.35 13.60 1.11
C SER A 76 2.93 12.88 2.32
N HIS A 77 2.21 12.83 3.45
CA HIS A 77 2.75 12.26 4.69
C HIS A 77 3.15 10.80 4.55
N CYS A 78 2.37 9.99 3.80
CA CYS A 78 2.70 8.60 3.50
C CYS A 78 3.97 8.43 2.62
N CYS A 79 4.43 9.49 1.94
CA CYS A 79 5.71 9.49 1.22
C CYS A 79 6.92 9.64 2.15
N ARG A 80 6.72 9.81 3.45
CA ARG A 80 7.76 9.98 4.47
C ARG A 80 7.80 8.81 5.47
N ILE A 81 7.04 7.76 5.22
CA ILE A 81 7.09 6.50 5.97
C ILE A 81 7.72 5.40 5.12
N SER A 82 8.09 4.29 5.75
CA SER A 82 8.62 3.11 5.04
C SER A 82 7.54 2.47 4.17
N VAL A 83 7.86 2.23 2.91
CA VAL A 83 6.97 1.57 1.95
C VAL A 83 7.68 0.38 1.35
N GLN A 84 7.31 -0.81 1.82
CA GLN A 84 7.83 -2.06 1.29
C GLN A 84 7.22 -2.36 -0.07
N ILE A 85 8.07 -2.64 -1.06
CA ILE A 85 7.67 -3.05 -2.40
C ILE A 85 8.41 -4.31 -2.83
N THR A 86 7.88 -5.00 -3.82
CA THR A 86 8.54 -6.13 -4.46
C THR A 86 9.45 -5.66 -5.60
N GLU A 87 10.40 -6.50 -6.02
CA GLU A 87 11.21 -6.22 -7.21
C GLU A 87 10.34 -6.16 -8.48
N LEU A 88 9.28 -6.98 -8.57
CA LEU A 88 8.31 -6.93 -9.65
C LEU A 88 7.65 -5.55 -9.75
N GLU A 89 7.30 -4.95 -8.61
CA GLU A 89 6.74 -3.59 -8.57
C GLU A 89 7.79 -2.54 -8.94
N ALA A 90 9.04 -2.71 -8.50
CA ALA A 90 10.14 -1.84 -8.91
C ALA A 90 10.35 -1.90 -10.44
N GLN A 91 10.29 -3.08 -11.04
CA GLN A 91 10.36 -3.24 -12.51
C GLN A 91 9.19 -2.54 -13.22
N TYR A 92 7.98 -2.63 -12.66
CA TYR A 92 6.82 -1.91 -13.18
C TYR A 92 7.04 -0.39 -13.17
N ILE A 93 7.49 0.16 -12.05
CA ILE A 93 7.82 1.59 -11.92
C ILE A 93 8.94 1.99 -12.89
N SER A 94 10.02 1.21 -12.94
CA SER A 94 11.17 1.47 -13.82
C SER A 94 10.73 1.52 -15.30
N GLY A 95 9.89 0.57 -15.74
CA GLY A 95 9.37 0.51 -17.11
C GLY A 95 8.54 1.74 -17.51
N HIS A 96 7.81 2.36 -16.56
CA HIS A 96 6.98 3.53 -16.85
C HIS A 96 7.71 4.87 -16.67
N THR A 97 8.77 4.90 -15.86
CA THR A 97 9.49 6.14 -15.53
C THR A 97 10.84 6.28 -16.21
N GLY A 98 11.38 5.20 -16.75
CA GLY A 98 12.76 5.13 -17.25
C GLY A 98 13.83 5.16 -16.14
N ARG A 99 13.44 5.24 -14.85
CA ARG A 99 14.39 5.21 -13.74
C ARG A 99 15.00 3.82 -13.59
N LYS A 100 16.33 3.77 -13.50
CA LYS A 100 17.05 2.50 -13.32
C LYS A 100 16.87 2.00 -11.88
N ILE A 101 16.64 0.69 -11.74
CA ILE A 101 16.65 0.02 -10.45
C ILE A 101 18.08 -0.07 -9.94
N GLN A 102 18.31 0.35 -8.70
CA GLN A 102 19.58 0.26 -8.00
C GLN A 102 19.33 -0.46 -6.68
N ILE A 103 19.57 -1.76 -6.64
CA ILE A 103 19.32 -2.53 -5.42
C ILE A 103 20.41 -2.21 -4.41
N SER A 104 20.10 -1.41 -3.38
CA SER A 104 20.97 -1.21 -2.24
C SER A 104 20.92 -2.43 -1.34
N ARG A 105 22.08 -3.09 -1.15
CA ARG A 105 22.21 -4.23 -0.22
C ARG A 105 22.61 -3.81 1.19
N GLN A 106 22.84 -2.52 1.42
CA GLN A 106 23.19 -2.02 2.74
C GLN A 106 21.95 -1.55 3.49
N PRO A 107 21.78 -1.96 4.77
CA PRO A 107 20.72 -1.42 5.61
C PRO A 107 20.86 0.10 5.70
N ARG A 108 19.79 0.83 5.52
CA ARG A 108 19.81 2.28 5.71
C ARG A 108 19.98 2.60 7.18
N SER A 109 20.99 3.39 7.50
CA SER A 109 21.28 3.86 8.87
C SER A 109 20.50 5.12 9.25
N SER A 110 19.91 5.82 8.28
CA SER A 110 19.15 7.04 8.50
C SER A 110 17.65 6.77 8.72
N SER A 111 17.01 7.61 9.55
CA SER A 111 15.58 7.52 9.75
C SER A 111 14.84 7.78 8.42
N VAL A 112 13.75 7.07 8.20
CA VAL A 112 12.91 7.22 6.98
C VAL A 112 12.36 8.64 6.86
N LEU A 113 12.21 9.36 7.98
CA LEU A 113 11.74 10.73 8.03
C LEU A 113 12.72 11.72 7.39
N GLU A 114 14.04 11.43 7.42
CA GLU A 114 15.09 12.28 6.83
C GLU A 114 15.18 12.10 5.31
N ASN A 115 14.74 10.96 4.79
CA ASN A 115 14.77 10.63 3.37
C ASN A 115 13.35 10.37 2.84
N PRO A 116 12.66 11.37 2.31
CA PRO A 116 11.36 11.17 1.69
C PRO A 116 11.44 10.22 0.49
N CYS A 117 10.29 9.71 0.06
CA CYS A 117 10.20 8.87 -1.13
C CYS A 117 10.90 9.54 -2.33
N PRO A 118 11.73 8.82 -3.10
CA PRO A 118 12.47 9.38 -4.24
C PRO A 118 11.57 9.88 -5.38
N PHE A 119 10.27 9.63 -5.29
CA PHE A 119 9.24 10.08 -6.23
C PHE A 119 8.37 11.21 -5.68
N LEU A 120 8.68 11.75 -4.50
CA LEU A 120 8.05 12.96 -3.99
C LEU A 120 8.73 14.18 -4.60
N ASP A 121 7.97 15.01 -5.32
CA ASP A 121 8.51 16.21 -5.94
C ASP A 121 8.56 17.41 -4.97
N LYS A 122 9.14 18.52 -5.43
CA LYS A 122 9.26 19.77 -4.65
C LYS A 122 7.90 20.43 -4.30
N ASN A 123 6.83 20.02 -4.96
CA ASN A 123 5.48 20.51 -4.73
C ASN A 123 4.68 19.58 -3.81
N GLU A 124 5.33 18.63 -3.15
CA GLU A 124 4.73 17.59 -2.31
C GLU A 124 3.76 16.68 -3.10
N LEU A 125 4.02 16.46 -4.39
CA LEU A 125 3.25 15.58 -5.26
C LEU A 125 4.04 14.31 -5.58
N CYS A 126 3.32 13.19 -5.68
CA CYS A 126 3.89 11.93 -6.12
C CYS A 126 4.06 11.93 -7.65
N SER A 127 5.30 11.94 -8.15
CA SER A 127 5.60 11.95 -9.59
C SER A 127 5.23 10.63 -10.30
N ILE A 128 4.97 9.57 -9.53
CA ILE A 128 4.54 8.26 -10.06
C ILE A 128 3.12 7.91 -9.61
N TYR A 129 2.25 8.89 -9.38
CA TYR A 129 0.93 8.65 -8.79
C TYR A 129 0.14 7.53 -9.49
N GLU A 130 0.17 7.47 -10.80
CA GLU A 130 -0.50 6.43 -11.61
C GLU A 130 0.21 5.07 -11.55
N PHE A 131 1.51 5.07 -11.27
CA PHE A 131 2.36 3.86 -11.23
C PHE A 131 2.75 3.45 -9.81
N ARG A 132 2.07 4.01 -8.81
CA ARG A 132 2.33 3.72 -7.38
C ARG A 132 2.27 2.23 -7.10
N PRO A 133 3.17 1.71 -6.24
CA PRO A 133 3.13 0.31 -5.83
C PRO A 133 1.89 0.01 -4.98
N PHE A 134 1.59 -1.26 -4.81
CA PHE A 134 0.40 -1.76 -4.13
C PHE A 134 0.20 -1.13 -2.75
N ASN A 135 1.24 -1.11 -1.92
CA ASN A 135 1.14 -0.58 -0.55
C ASN A 135 0.83 0.92 -0.52
N CYS A 136 1.34 1.71 -1.49
CA CYS A 136 0.97 3.13 -1.61
C CYS A 136 -0.51 3.31 -2.00
N ARG A 137 -1.06 2.38 -2.79
CA ARG A 137 -2.46 2.39 -3.22
C ARG A 137 -3.40 1.89 -2.13
N ALA A 138 -2.91 1.02 -1.24
CA ALA A 138 -3.69 0.36 -0.20
C ALA A 138 -3.60 1.06 1.17
N PHE A 139 -2.94 2.21 1.27
CA PHE A 139 -2.79 2.94 2.53
C PHE A 139 -3.75 4.14 2.56
N HIS A 140 -4.76 4.08 3.42
CA HIS A 140 -5.78 5.14 3.56
C HIS A 140 -6.00 5.44 5.04
N THR A 141 -5.88 6.71 5.45
CA THR A 141 -6.25 7.08 6.81
C THR A 141 -7.75 7.36 6.93
N LEU A 142 -8.33 6.94 8.07
CA LEU A 142 -9.75 7.12 8.40
C LEU A 142 -9.97 8.23 9.43
N ASP A 143 -8.91 8.79 9.96
CA ASP A 143 -8.90 9.87 10.94
C ASP A 143 -8.10 11.08 10.43
N ASN A 144 -7.59 11.94 11.31
CA ASN A 144 -6.90 13.16 10.91
C ASN A 144 -5.60 12.85 10.13
N PRO A 145 -5.46 13.30 8.87
CA PRO A 145 -4.27 13.05 8.05
C PRO A 145 -2.96 13.58 8.67
N ASN A 146 -3.03 14.56 9.57
CA ASN A 146 -1.84 15.06 10.28
C ASN A 146 -1.20 14.01 11.19
N PHE A 147 -1.94 12.98 11.59
CA PHE A 147 -1.38 11.88 12.38
C PHE A 147 -0.40 11.01 11.57
N CYS A 148 -0.54 11.00 10.25
CA CYS A 148 0.42 10.33 9.37
C CYS A 148 1.82 10.98 9.34
N LYS A 149 2.00 12.18 9.93
CA LYS A 149 3.31 12.87 9.99
C LYS A 149 4.30 12.17 10.91
N ASP A 150 3.78 11.55 11.96
CA ASP A 150 4.59 10.82 12.94
C ASP A 150 4.28 9.32 12.84
N PRO A 151 5.21 8.50 12.33
CA PRO A 151 5.00 7.06 12.20
C PRO A 151 4.80 6.35 13.55
N ASN A 152 5.20 7.00 14.66
CA ASN A 152 4.99 6.47 16.00
C ASN A 152 3.64 6.90 16.61
N PHE A 153 2.94 7.84 15.96
CA PHE A 153 1.63 8.27 16.44
C PHE A 153 0.57 7.26 16.02
N PRO A 154 -0.13 6.63 16.98
CA PRO A 154 -1.16 5.65 16.65
C PRO A 154 -2.37 6.35 16.03
N HIS A 155 -2.71 5.96 14.80
CA HIS A 155 -3.88 6.47 14.10
C HIS A 155 -4.63 5.34 13.38
N ILE A 156 -5.80 5.65 12.81
CA ILE A 156 -6.67 4.65 12.20
C ILE A 156 -6.41 4.60 10.71
N VAL A 157 -5.92 3.47 10.24
CA VAL A 157 -5.63 3.22 8.82
C VAL A 157 -6.51 2.10 8.28
N TYR A 158 -6.96 2.26 7.04
CA TYR A 158 -7.56 1.20 6.25
C TYR A 158 -6.54 0.73 5.20
N GLY A 159 -6.22 -0.56 5.23
CA GLY A 159 -5.16 -1.09 4.37
C GLY A 159 -5.10 -2.61 4.36
N CYS A 160 -3.92 -3.15 4.22
CA CYS A 160 -3.65 -4.58 4.14
C CYS A 160 -2.67 -5.10 5.20
N ALA A 161 -2.24 -4.29 6.16
CA ALA A 161 -1.38 -4.73 7.25
C ALA A 161 -2.17 -5.53 8.32
N GLU A 162 -1.49 -6.38 9.07
CA GLU A 162 -2.12 -7.30 10.04
C GLU A 162 -2.83 -6.56 11.18
N PHE A 163 -2.34 -5.38 11.56
CA PHE A 163 -2.86 -4.58 12.67
C PHE A 163 -3.73 -3.40 12.21
N GLU A 164 -3.97 -3.29 10.91
CA GLU A 164 -4.78 -2.25 10.31
C GLU A 164 -6.17 -2.78 9.96
N TYR A 165 -7.15 -1.88 9.92
CA TYR A 165 -8.42 -2.23 9.33
C TYR A 165 -8.22 -2.37 7.85
N GLY A 166 -8.55 -3.52 7.33
CA GLY A 166 -8.32 -3.81 5.94
C GLY A 166 -9.35 -4.75 5.37
N SER A 167 -9.40 -4.75 4.10
CA SER A 167 -10.17 -5.70 3.33
C SER A 167 -9.38 -6.99 3.17
N ASP A 168 -10.03 -8.13 3.33
CA ASP A 168 -9.48 -9.44 2.95
C ASP A 168 -9.06 -9.44 1.49
N ILE A 169 -9.80 -8.70 0.65
CA ILE A 169 -9.50 -8.50 -0.77
C ILE A 169 -8.10 -7.92 -0.94
N LEU A 170 -7.77 -6.83 -0.24
CA LEU A 170 -6.44 -6.21 -0.34
C LEU A 170 -5.34 -7.14 0.17
N ARG A 171 -5.58 -7.89 1.25
CA ARG A 171 -4.61 -8.88 1.76
C ARG A 171 -4.34 -9.99 0.75
N GLU A 172 -5.38 -10.49 0.12
CA GLU A 172 -5.26 -11.56 -0.87
C GLU A 172 -4.55 -11.08 -2.14
N LEU A 173 -4.85 -9.88 -2.63
CA LEU A 173 -4.12 -9.29 -3.78
C LEU A 173 -2.65 -9.07 -3.47
N ARG A 174 -2.30 -8.60 -2.27
CA ARG A 174 -0.92 -8.46 -1.83
C ARG A 174 -0.20 -9.81 -1.82
N ALA A 175 -0.86 -10.86 -1.31
CA ALA A 175 -0.31 -12.21 -1.30
C ALA A 175 -0.06 -12.74 -2.72
N VAL A 176 -0.94 -12.43 -3.68
CA VAL A 176 -0.74 -12.80 -5.10
C VAL A 176 0.48 -12.08 -5.67
N ILE A 177 0.64 -10.76 -5.45
CA ILE A 177 1.82 -10.01 -5.90
C ILE A 177 3.11 -10.61 -5.32
N HIS A 178 3.08 -10.93 -4.03
CA HIS A 178 4.20 -11.60 -3.38
C HIS A 178 4.56 -12.93 -4.03
N SER A 179 3.56 -13.76 -4.29
CA SER A 179 3.74 -15.05 -4.95
C SER A 179 4.33 -14.90 -6.35
N LEU A 180 3.84 -13.93 -7.14
CA LEU A 180 4.39 -13.61 -8.46
C LEU A 180 5.85 -13.17 -8.37
N ASN A 181 6.18 -12.34 -7.39
CA ASN A 181 7.55 -11.86 -7.20
C ASN A 181 8.50 -12.99 -6.79
N VAL A 182 8.12 -13.82 -5.81
CA VAL A 182 8.98 -14.92 -5.32
C VAL A 182 9.28 -15.92 -6.43
N SER A 183 8.37 -16.16 -7.34
CA SER A 183 8.60 -17.05 -8.50
C SER A 183 9.66 -16.51 -9.45
N LEU A 184 9.88 -15.19 -9.51
CA LEU A 184 10.86 -14.54 -10.38
C LEU A 184 12.14 -14.16 -9.63
N HIS A 185 12.02 -13.71 -8.41
CA HIS A 185 13.05 -13.08 -7.59
C HIS A 185 13.10 -13.67 -6.18
N PRO A 186 13.51 -14.94 -6.02
CA PRO A 186 13.43 -15.65 -4.73
C PRO A 186 14.35 -15.07 -3.64
N ARG A 187 15.36 -14.27 -4.03
CA ARG A 187 16.40 -13.77 -3.09
C ARG A 187 16.11 -12.39 -2.49
N LEU A 188 15.17 -11.65 -3.05
CA LEU A 188 14.82 -10.31 -2.60
C LEU A 188 13.31 -10.13 -2.63
N PRO A 189 12.57 -10.70 -1.68
CA PRO A 189 11.11 -10.69 -1.71
C PRO A 189 10.51 -9.30 -1.48
N LEU A 190 11.07 -8.51 -0.56
CA LEU A 190 10.59 -7.16 -0.19
C LEU A 190 11.74 -6.27 0.27
N ALA A 191 11.69 -4.98 -0.14
CA ALA A 191 12.57 -3.94 0.39
C ALA A 191 11.84 -2.58 0.36
N ASP A 192 12.36 -1.58 1.05
CA ASP A 192 11.80 -0.22 0.97
C ASP A 192 11.99 0.33 -0.46
N ILE A 193 11.02 1.10 -0.95
CA ILE A 193 11.06 1.70 -2.29
C ILE A 193 12.35 2.50 -2.53
N ARG A 194 12.93 3.08 -1.47
CA ARG A 194 14.19 3.82 -1.51
C ARG A 194 15.42 2.93 -1.70
N ASP A 195 15.30 1.63 -1.48
CA ASP A 195 16.38 0.68 -1.70
C ASP A 195 16.45 0.23 -3.17
N PHE A 196 15.42 0.57 -3.95
CA PHE A 196 15.35 0.32 -5.38
C PHE A 196 15.69 1.56 -6.23
N PHE A 197 15.54 2.79 -5.69
CA PHE A 197 15.64 4.02 -6.47
C PHE A 197 16.46 5.13 -5.79
#